data_09d218ec0ea27e116b109aa3b7b6c95e
#
_entry.id   09d218ec0ea27e116b109aa3b7b6c95e
#
_cell.length_a   1.000
_cell.length_b   1.000
_cell.length_c   1.000
_cell.angle_alpha   90.00
_cell.angle_beta   90.00
_cell.angle_gamma   90.00
#
_symmetry.space_group_name_H-M   'P 1'
#
loop_
_entity.id
_entity.type
_entity.pdbx_description
1 polymer ?
#
loop_
_entity_poly.entity_id
_entity_poly.type
_entity_poly.pdbx_seq_one_letter_code
_entity_poly.pdbx_strand_id
1 'polypeptide(L)'
;SPIFTQLKDVTINVVASVDEPARDTDTAAPILTSITLEETVAEAGKGFKIQYEASDEISGLRQVEAYFRHEDGHTIRLYDYDDDGILSYDISNSQRDGLYQLEYVRLYDDATQSNSITYYPDGKTSYYNREYETELNSLHDINLSEISFSVTGGQPEKTDFTPPELTAVSLEKTEFVAGEKAKIQFEANDADSGLRD
;
A
#
# COMPACT_ATOMS: atom_id res chain seq x y z
N SER A 1 -19.60 51.28 -30.68
CA SER A 1 -18.18 50.91 -30.83
C SER A 1 -17.69 50.40 -29.50
N PRO A 2 -17.21 49.15 -29.39
CA PRO A 2 -16.60 48.67 -28.17
C PRO A 2 -15.23 49.36 -27.99
N ILE A 3 -15.04 49.99 -26.87
CA ILE A 3 -13.76 50.55 -26.46
C ILE A 3 -12.91 49.38 -25.98
N PHE A 4 -12.10 48.83 -26.85
CA PHE A 4 -11.01 47.96 -26.44
C PHE A 4 -9.91 48.86 -25.84
N THR A 5 -9.91 49.01 -24.55
CA THR A 5 -8.76 49.55 -23.85
C THR A 5 -7.62 48.58 -24.05
N GLN A 6 -6.61 48.97 -24.79
CA GLN A 6 -5.40 48.17 -24.99
C GLN A 6 -4.73 48.04 -23.60
N LEU A 7 -4.68 46.84 -23.09
CA LEU A 7 -3.74 46.44 -22.04
C LEU A 7 -2.34 46.43 -22.66
N LYS A 8 -1.75 47.61 -22.80
CA LYS A 8 -0.33 47.75 -23.13
C LYS A 8 0.43 47.67 -21.85
N ASP A 9 1.35 46.74 -21.81
CA ASP A 9 2.44 46.64 -20.84
C ASP A 9 2.04 46.31 -19.41
N VAL A 10 1.31 45.17 -19.23
CA VAL A 10 1.33 44.50 -17.91
C VAL A 10 2.53 43.57 -17.88
N THR A 11 3.62 44.05 -17.31
CA THR A 11 4.79 43.23 -17.01
C THR A 11 4.57 42.61 -15.65
N ILE A 12 4.38 41.29 -15.59
CA ILE A 12 4.41 40.56 -14.33
C ILE A 12 5.86 40.20 -14.05
N ASN A 13 6.50 40.90 -13.12
CA ASN A 13 7.78 40.45 -12.59
C ASN A 13 7.53 39.36 -11.58
N VAL A 14 7.80 38.12 -11.94
CA VAL A 14 7.92 37.01 -10.99
C VAL A 14 9.29 37.18 -10.33
N VAL A 15 9.31 37.75 -9.14
CA VAL A 15 10.52 37.74 -8.28
C VAL A 15 10.52 36.38 -7.60
N ALA A 16 11.58 35.61 -7.76
CA ALA A 16 11.82 34.46 -6.93
C ALA A 16 11.79 34.92 -5.46
N SER A 17 10.96 34.25 -4.63
CA SER A 17 10.96 34.51 -3.21
C SER A 17 12.36 34.23 -2.68
N VAL A 18 12.96 35.19 -2.01
CA VAL A 18 14.26 35.01 -1.35
C VAL A 18 14.20 34.00 -0.18
N ASP A 19 13.01 33.50 0.11
CA ASP A 19 12.71 32.50 1.12
C ASP A 19 12.21 31.18 0.51
N GLU A 20 12.53 30.86 -0.77
CA GLU A 20 12.43 29.47 -1.18
C GLU A 20 13.39 28.67 -0.29
N PRO A 21 12.92 27.70 0.50
CA PRO A 21 13.82 26.81 1.21
C PRO A 21 14.80 26.24 0.18
N ALA A 22 16.08 26.25 0.53
CA ALA A 22 17.13 25.68 -0.33
C ALA A 22 16.60 24.33 -0.84
N ARG A 23 16.60 24.16 -2.17
CA ARG A 23 16.11 22.95 -2.81
C ARG A 23 16.77 21.79 -2.09
N ASP A 24 15.96 20.89 -1.55
CA ASP A 24 16.47 19.71 -0.87
C ASP A 24 17.36 18.94 -1.85
N THR A 25 18.65 18.86 -1.52
CA THR A 25 19.66 18.20 -2.34
C THR A 25 20.05 16.85 -1.77
N ASP A 26 19.21 16.31 -0.87
CA ASP A 26 19.46 15.01 -0.28
C ASP A 26 19.47 13.92 -1.34
N THR A 27 20.59 13.24 -1.43
CA THR A 27 20.82 12.09 -2.30
C THR A 27 21.22 10.84 -1.51
N ALA A 28 21.24 10.95 -0.18
CA ALA A 28 21.52 9.81 0.69
C ALA A 28 20.28 8.93 0.82
N ALA A 29 20.48 7.63 0.99
CA ALA A 29 19.37 6.73 1.29
C ALA A 29 19.19 6.61 2.81
N PRO A 30 17.95 6.41 3.29
CA PRO A 30 17.71 6.06 4.69
C PRO A 30 18.45 4.78 5.09
N ILE A 31 18.75 4.63 6.36
CA ILE A 31 19.48 3.49 6.90
C ILE A 31 18.58 2.72 7.85
N LEU A 32 18.37 1.41 7.59
CA LEU A 32 17.79 0.48 8.54
C LEU A 32 18.88 0.00 9.49
N THR A 33 18.64 0.08 10.81
CA THR A 33 19.56 -0.40 11.84
C THR A 33 19.11 -1.73 12.42
N SER A 34 17.82 -1.87 12.68
CA SER A 34 17.24 -3.10 13.21
C SER A 34 15.77 -3.29 12.84
N ILE A 35 15.30 -4.53 12.91
CA ILE A 35 13.88 -4.90 12.89
C ILE A 35 13.68 -6.08 13.83
N THR A 36 12.66 -6.02 14.68
CA THR A 36 12.39 -7.02 15.70
C THR A 36 10.91 -7.31 15.85
N LEU A 37 10.58 -8.58 16.08
CA LEU A 37 9.23 -9.01 16.40
C LEU A 37 9.10 -9.22 17.92
N GLU A 38 8.13 -8.58 18.54
CA GLU A 38 7.75 -8.89 19.94
C GLU A 38 6.91 -10.17 20.00
N GLU A 39 6.08 -10.38 18.98
CA GLU A 39 5.22 -11.56 18.85
C GLU A 39 5.52 -12.27 17.52
N THR A 40 5.56 -13.59 17.56
CA THR A 40 5.75 -14.43 16.36
C THR A 40 4.46 -15.06 15.86
N VAL A 41 3.32 -14.72 16.50
CA VAL A 41 1.99 -15.17 16.12
C VAL A 41 1.07 -13.97 16.02
N ALA A 42 0.48 -13.78 14.85
CA ALA A 42 -0.56 -12.80 14.58
C ALA A 42 -1.93 -13.50 14.52
N GLU A 43 -2.95 -12.88 15.10
CA GLU A 43 -4.31 -13.43 15.10
C GLU A 43 -5.17 -12.69 14.07
N ALA A 44 -5.86 -13.43 13.22
CA ALA A 44 -6.79 -12.85 12.24
C ALA A 44 -7.87 -12.01 12.94
N GLY A 45 -8.19 -10.85 12.39
CA GLY A 45 -9.10 -9.87 12.97
C GLY A 45 -8.48 -8.97 14.04
N LYS A 46 -7.16 -9.10 14.31
CA LYS A 46 -6.45 -8.25 15.26
C LYS A 46 -5.32 -7.46 14.60
N GLY A 47 -4.92 -6.37 15.25
CA GLY A 47 -3.73 -5.60 14.88
C GLY A 47 -2.46 -6.40 15.21
N PHE A 48 -1.45 -6.27 14.35
CA PHE A 48 -0.12 -6.84 14.51
C PHE A 48 0.94 -5.75 14.32
N LYS A 49 2.00 -5.81 15.11
CA LYS A 49 3.05 -4.78 15.13
C LYS A 49 4.44 -5.39 15.10
N ILE A 50 5.36 -4.68 14.47
CA ILE A 50 6.79 -5.00 14.39
C ILE A 50 7.56 -3.73 14.72
N GLN A 51 8.57 -3.80 15.56
CA GLN A 51 9.44 -2.67 15.86
C GLN A 51 10.59 -2.63 14.87
N TYR A 52 11.03 -1.42 14.52
CA TYR A 52 12.23 -1.19 13.74
C TYR A 52 13.00 0.03 14.25
N GLU A 53 14.28 0.10 13.91
CA GLU A 53 15.10 1.31 14.05
C GLU A 53 15.66 1.68 12.68
N ALA A 54 15.39 2.89 12.26
CA ALA A 54 15.90 3.44 11.01
C ALA A 54 16.11 4.94 11.16
N SER A 55 16.90 5.53 10.28
CA SER A 55 17.14 6.98 10.28
C SER A 55 17.49 7.49 8.89
N ASP A 56 17.19 8.75 8.68
CA ASP A 56 17.74 9.58 7.64
C ASP A 56 18.13 10.92 8.25
N GLU A 57 19.41 11.30 8.12
CA GLU A 57 19.96 12.47 8.82
C GLU A 57 19.64 13.80 8.13
N ILE A 58 19.27 13.78 6.84
CA ILE A 58 19.16 14.99 6.02
C ILE A 58 17.69 15.38 5.83
N SER A 59 16.88 14.50 5.28
CA SER A 59 15.48 14.78 4.98
C SER A 59 14.49 14.12 5.94
N GLY A 60 14.94 13.12 6.70
CA GLY A 60 14.09 12.30 7.56
C GLY A 60 13.39 11.16 6.82
N LEU A 61 12.74 10.30 7.59
CA LEU A 61 11.97 9.18 7.04
C LEU A 61 10.55 9.64 6.66
N ARG A 62 10.09 9.19 5.51
CA ARG A 62 8.71 9.39 5.05
C ARG A 62 7.86 8.14 5.23
N GLN A 63 8.46 6.97 4.98
CA GLN A 63 7.73 5.71 5.02
C GLN A 63 8.70 4.55 5.21
N VAL A 64 8.29 3.61 6.03
CA VAL A 64 8.90 2.29 6.13
C VAL A 64 7.86 1.23 5.78
N GLU A 65 8.25 0.23 5.00
CA GLU A 65 7.42 -0.88 4.55
C GLU A 65 8.14 -2.20 4.84
N ALA A 66 7.45 -3.16 5.46
CA ALA A 66 7.89 -4.54 5.52
C ALA A 66 6.92 -5.45 4.77
N TYR A 67 7.44 -6.26 3.87
CA TYR A 67 6.68 -7.13 3.00
C TYR A 67 6.93 -8.59 3.33
N PHE A 68 5.86 -9.29 3.67
CA PHE A 68 5.89 -10.70 4.03
C PHE A 68 5.11 -11.52 3.02
N ARG A 69 5.58 -12.75 2.78
CA ARG A 69 4.94 -13.70 1.89
C ARG A 69 4.74 -15.05 2.55
N HIS A 70 3.57 -15.61 2.35
CA HIS A 70 3.23 -16.99 2.64
C HIS A 70 3.64 -17.91 1.47
N GLU A 71 3.89 -19.18 1.74
CA GLU A 71 4.35 -20.15 0.72
C GLU A 71 3.39 -20.33 -0.47
N ASP A 72 2.09 -20.11 -0.26
CA ASP A 72 1.07 -20.17 -1.33
C ASP A 72 0.88 -18.85 -2.11
N GLY A 73 1.70 -17.82 -1.80
CA GLY A 73 1.71 -16.55 -2.48
C GLY A 73 0.89 -15.44 -1.84
N HIS A 74 0.12 -15.71 -0.78
CA HIS A 74 -0.54 -14.64 -0.01
C HIS A 74 0.47 -13.73 0.64
N THR A 75 0.12 -12.45 0.78
CA THR A 75 1.08 -11.43 1.27
C THR A 75 0.48 -10.57 2.36
N ILE A 76 1.36 -10.05 3.21
CA ILE A 76 1.06 -9.04 4.22
C ILE A 76 2.07 -7.92 4.07
N ARG A 77 1.60 -6.68 4.12
CA ARG A 77 2.44 -5.48 4.13
C ARG A 77 2.14 -4.66 5.36
N LEU A 78 3.17 -4.39 6.13
CA LEU A 78 3.11 -3.47 7.25
C LEU A 78 3.74 -2.14 6.84
N TYR A 79 3.17 -1.05 7.32
CA TYR A 79 3.64 0.31 7.01
C TYR A 79 3.81 1.12 8.29
N ASP A 80 4.75 2.04 8.23
CA ASP A 80 4.84 3.19 9.10
C ASP A 80 4.99 4.45 8.24
N TYR A 81 4.20 5.49 8.56
CA TYR A 81 4.22 6.81 7.92
C TYR A 81 4.50 7.93 8.92
N ASP A 82 4.56 7.60 10.21
CA ASP A 82 4.66 8.56 11.30
C ASP A 82 6.06 8.61 11.92
N ASP A 83 6.98 7.77 11.44
CA ASP A 83 8.36 7.61 11.93
C ASP A 83 8.41 7.34 13.44
N ASP A 84 7.46 6.53 13.94
CA ASP A 84 7.37 6.17 15.35
C ASP A 84 8.12 4.86 15.69
N GLY A 85 8.75 4.23 14.69
CA GLY A 85 9.49 2.97 14.84
C GLY A 85 8.60 1.74 14.88
N ILE A 86 7.32 1.85 14.48
CA ILE A 86 6.34 0.77 14.56
C ILE A 86 5.67 0.53 13.20
N LEU A 87 5.99 -0.59 12.59
CA LEU A 87 5.22 -1.09 11.46
C LEU A 87 3.94 -1.76 11.98
N SER A 88 2.79 -1.40 11.43
CA SER A 88 1.50 -1.92 11.87
C SER A 88 0.63 -2.40 10.70
N TYR A 89 -0.22 -3.39 11.00
CA TYR A 89 -1.19 -3.93 10.06
C TYR A 89 -2.35 -4.61 10.80
N ASP A 90 -3.58 -4.35 10.35
CA ASP A 90 -4.76 -5.06 10.83
C ASP A 90 -4.92 -6.35 10.02
N ILE A 91 -4.61 -7.49 10.63
CA ILE A 91 -4.72 -8.81 9.99
C ILE A 91 -6.18 -9.07 9.64
N SER A 92 -6.47 -9.25 8.35
CA SER A 92 -7.84 -9.55 7.90
C SER A 92 -8.37 -10.85 8.51
N ASN A 93 -9.68 -10.92 8.79
CA ASN A 93 -10.33 -12.17 9.18
C ASN A 93 -10.23 -13.27 8.12
N SER A 94 -10.02 -12.92 6.86
CA SER A 94 -9.83 -13.85 5.74
C SER A 94 -8.35 -14.11 5.43
N GLN A 95 -7.42 -13.58 6.23
CA GLN A 95 -6.00 -13.82 6.02
C GLN A 95 -5.69 -15.31 6.14
N ARG A 96 -4.87 -15.81 5.24
CA ARG A 96 -4.44 -17.22 5.22
C ARG A 96 -3.65 -17.57 6.48
N ASP A 97 -4.04 -18.65 7.17
CA ASP A 97 -3.26 -19.20 8.28
C ASP A 97 -1.93 -19.78 7.79
N GLY A 98 -0.90 -19.67 8.59
CA GLY A 98 0.41 -20.24 8.30
C GLY A 98 1.55 -19.26 8.46
N LEU A 99 2.74 -19.66 8.01
CA LEU A 99 3.98 -18.92 8.17
C LEU A 99 4.13 -17.86 7.07
N TYR A 100 4.39 -16.63 7.48
CA TYR A 100 4.76 -15.51 6.63
C TYR A 100 6.22 -15.16 6.85
N GLN A 101 7.02 -15.23 5.80
CA GLN A 101 8.45 -14.93 5.81
C GLN A 101 8.68 -13.54 5.22
N LEU A 102 9.61 -12.79 5.79
CA LEU A 102 10.01 -11.50 5.26
C LEU A 102 10.64 -11.67 3.87
N GLU A 103 10.15 -10.90 2.89
CA GLU A 103 10.77 -10.78 1.56
C GLU A 103 11.68 -9.56 1.45
N TYR A 104 11.27 -8.44 2.05
CA TYR A 104 12.08 -7.23 2.11
C TYR A 104 11.58 -6.23 3.15
N VAL A 105 12.47 -5.32 3.53
CA VAL A 105 12.13 -4.05 4.19
C VAL A 105 12.53 -2.93 3.26
N ARG A 106 11.65 -1.96 3.02
CA ARG A 106 11.91 -0.80 2.18
C ARG A 106 11.68 0.49 2.94
N LEU A 107 12.63 1.40 2.82
CA LEU A 107 12.60 2.73 3.42
C LEU A 107 12.54 3.79 2.34
N TYR A 108 11.80 4.86 2.61
CA TYR A 108 11.72 6.06 1.79
C TYR A 108 12.05 7.27 2.66
N ASP A 109 12.84 8.17 2.15
CA ASP A 109 13.08 9.47 2.79
C ASP A 109 12.01 10.52 2.40
N ASP A 110 12.06 11.67 3.05
CA ASP A 110 11.20 12.83 2.76
C ASP A 110 11.86 13.85 1.83
N ALA A 111 12.93 13.47 1.16
CA ALA A 111 13.59 14.30 0.17
C ALA A 111 12.66 14.67 -0.99
N THR A 112 12.84 15.86 -1.57
CA THR A 112 12.04 16.31 -2.73
C THR A 112 12.13 15.33 -3.90
N GLN A 113 13.29 14.72 -4.11
CA GLN A 113 13.53 13.68 -5.12
C GLN A 113 13.55 12.27 -4.52
N SER A 114 12.81 12.06 -3.48
CA SER A 114 12.62 10.82 -2.75
C SER A 114 13.58 9.68 -3.11
N ASN A 115 14.48 9.39 -2.19
CA ASN A 115 15.35 8.21 -2.28
C ASN A 115 14.66 7.02 -1.62
N SER A 116 14.98 5.82 -2.07
CA SER A 116 14.51 4.61 -1.40
C SER A 116 15.58 3.54 -1.38
N ILE A 117 15.57 2.74 -0.32
CA ILE A 117 16.46 1.59 -0.19
C ILE A 117 15.64 0.38 0.24
N THR A 118 15.94 -0.76 -0.36
CA THR A 118 15.31 -2.04 -0.05
C THR A 118 16.36 -2.99 0.52
N TYR A 119 16.08 -3.57 1.66
CA TYR A 119 16.89 -4.55 2.36
C TYR A 119 16.28 -5.93 2.18
N TYR A 120 17.07 -6.90 1.72
CA TYR A 120 16.63 -8.27 1.47
C TYR A 120 17.20 -9.26 2.49
N PRO A 121 16.48 -10.35 2.80
CA PRO A 121 16.95 -11.39 3.73
C PRO A 121 18.26 -12.08 3.30
N ASP A 122 18.65 -11.99 2.03
CA ASP A 122 19.91 -12.56 1.51
C ASP A 122 21.13 -11.65 1.75
N GLY A 123 20.99 -10.57 2.53
CA GLY A 123 22.05 -9.63 2.87
C GLY A 123 22.30 -8.55 1.83
N LYS A 124 21.49 -8.47 0.78
CA LYS A 124 21.62 -7.45 -0.25
C LYS A 124 20.75 -6.24 0.02
N THR A 125 21.16 -5.09 -0.55
CA THR A 125 20.32 -3.91 -0.69
C THR A 125 20.17 -3.50 -2.14
N SER A 126 19.06 -2.84 -2.45
CA SER A 126 18.83 -2.14 -3.70
C SER A 126 18.46 -0.70 -3.39
N TYR A 127 19.27 0.24 -3.82
CA TYR A 127 19.05 1.67 -3.65
C TYR A 127 18.55 2.28 -4.95
N TYR A 128 17.52 3.10 -4.87
CA TYR A 128 16.98 3.85 -5.99
C TYR A 128 16.91 5.34 -5.65
N ASN A 129 17.54 6.17 -6.49
CA ASN A 129 17.43 7.61 -6.48
C ASN A 129 16.70 8.07 -7.73
N ARG A 130 15.59 8.77 -7.52
CA ARG A 130 14.69 9.17 -8.62
C ARG A 130 15.30 10.24 -9.53
N GLU A 131 16.17 11.11 -8.99
CA GLU A 131 16.80 12.16 -9.80
C GLU A 131 17.80 11.59 -10.81
N TYR A 132 18.54 10.57 -10.38
CA TYR A 132 19.61 9.98 -11.21
C TYR A 132 19.21 8.67 -11.88
N GLU A 133 17.97 8.18 -11.60
CA GLU A 133 17.49 6.86 -12.07
C GLU A 133 18.53 5.75 -11.88
N THR A 134 19.30 5.86 -10.77
CA THR A 134 20.41 4.96 -10.49
C THR A 134 19.99 3.90 -9.50
N GLU A 135 20.16 2.64 -9.88
CA GLU A 135 20.02 1.50 -8.98
C GLU A 135 21.41 1.03 -8.56
N LEU A 136 21.69 1.11 -7.26
CA LEU A 136 22.95 0.64 -6.68
C LEU A 136 22.66 -0.51 -5.73
N ASN A 137 23.42 -1.60 -5.90
CA ASN A 137 23.31 -2.77 -5.03
C ASN A 137 24.53 -2.82 -4.10
N SER A 138 24.27 -3.01 -2.82
CA SER A 138 25.29 -3.19 -1.78
C SER A 138 24.91 -4.33 -0.84
N LEU A 139 25.70 -4.52 0.22
CA LEU A 139 25.45 -5.53 1.24
C LEU A 139 25.15 -4.87 2.59
N HIS A 140 24.41 -5.58 3.44
CA HIS A 140 24.13 -5.21 4.81
C HIS A 140 24.34 -6.42 5.75
N ASP A 141 24.56 -6.13 7.04
CA ASP A 141 24.82 -7.14 8.07
C ASP A 141 23.61 -7.42 8.99
N ILE A 142 22.43 -6.83 8.68
CA ILE A 142 21.21 -7.03 9.48
C ILE A 142 20.69 -8.43 9.22
N ASN A 143 20.44 -9.20 10.28
CA ASN A 143 19.87 -10.55 10.15
C ASN A 143 18.36 -10.49 9.87
N LEU A 144 17.97 -10.43 8.61
CA LEU A 144 16.58 -10.42 8.15
C LEU A 144 16.04 -11.83 7.83
N SER A 145 16.92 -12.83 7.69
CA SER A 145 16.53 -14.17 7.24
C SER A 145 15.67 -14.94 8.27
N GLU A 146 15.74 -14.55 9.54
CA GLU A 146 14.97 -15.17 10.64
C GLU A 146 13.67 -14.42 10.94
N ILE A 147 13.39 -13.29 10.26
CA ILE A 147 12.20 -12.51 10.51
C ILE A 147 10.99 -13.17 9.83
N SER A 148 10.13 -13.76 10.67
CA SER A 148 8.91 -14.43 10.22
C SER A 148 7.88 -14.50 11.35
N PHE A 149 6.60 -14.58 11.01
CA PHE A 149 5.53 -14.80 11.97
C PHE A 149 4.45 -15.71 11.36
N SER A 150 3.64 -16.33 12.22
CA SER A 150 2.51 -17.15 11.81
C SER A 150 1.20 -16.42 12.00
N VAL A 151 0.29 -16.53 11.04
CA VAL A 151 -1.11 -16.11 11.20
C VAL A 151 -1.94 -17.30 11.65
N THR A 152 -2.87 -17.05 12.57
CA THR A 152 -3.82 -18.05 13.09
C THR A 152 -5.23 -17.49 13.16
N GLY A 153 -6.24 -18.36 13.09
CA GLY A 153 -7.65 -17.99 13.21
C GLY A 153 -8.26 -17.36 11.98
N GLY A 154 -7.55 -17.38 10.86
CA GLY A 154 -8.09 -16.95 9.58
C GLY A 154 -9.21 -17.86 9.12
N GLN A 155 -10.31 -17.28 8.70
CA GLN A 155 -11.37 -18.04 8.06
C GLN A 155 -10.91 -18.35 6.64
N PRO A 156 -10.87 -19.63 6.21
CA PRO A 156 -10.57 -19.91 4.82
C PRO A 156 -11.57 -19.14 3.96
N GLU A 157 -11.08 -18.44 2.94
CA GLU A 157 -11.98 -17.91 1.92
C GLU A 157 -12.87 -19.08 1.47
N LYS A 158 -14.17 -18.88 1.54
CA LYS A 158 -15.08 -19.82 0.90
C LYS A 158 -14.71 -19.79 -0.58
N THR A 159 -13.98 -20.80 -1.02
CA THR A 159 -13.67 -20.99 -2.44
C THR A 159 -14.94 -21.46 -3.12
N ASP A 160 -15.81 -20.51 -3.38
CA ASP A 160 -16.99 -20.73 -4.18
C ASP A 160 -16.64 -20.44 -5.64
N PHE A 161 -16.68 -21.48 -6.46
CA PHE A 161 -16.52 -21.41 -7.91
C PHE A 161 -17.84 -21.63 -8.65
N THR A 162 -18.94 -21.76 -7.89
CA THR A 162 -20.26 -21.98 -8.45
C THR A 162 -20.89 -20.63 -8.79
N PRO A 163 -21.14 -20.32 -10.05
CA PRO A 163 -21.81 -19.05 -10.38
C PRO A 163 -23.26 -19.06 -9.86
N PRO A 164 -23.81 -17.90 -9.48
CA PRO A 164 -25.19 -17.79 -9.09
C PRO A 164 -26.12 -18.23 -10.22
N GLU A 165 -27.19 -18.93 -9.86
CA GLU A 165 -28.21 -19.42 -10.78
C GLU A 165 -29.43 -18.50 -10.78
N LEU A 166 -29.81 -18.02 -11.97
CA LEU A 166 -31.07 -17.30 -12.16
C LEU A 166 -32.22 -18.31 -12.34
N THR A 167 -33.09 -18.41 -11.34
CA THR A 167 -34.15 -19.43 -11.32
C THR A 167 -35.49 -18.96 -11.90
N ALA A 168 -35.75 -17.65 -11.85
CA ALA A 168 -36.97 -17.09 -12.43
C ALA A 168 -36.76 -15.63 -12.85
N VAL A 169 -37.43 -15.25 -13.93
CA VAL A 169 -37.57 -13.84 -14.37
C VAL A 169 -39.01 -13.63 -14.79
N SER A 170 -39.66 -12.61 -14.30
CA SER A 170 -41.00 -12.22 -14.70
C SER A 170 -41.17 -10.71 -14.84
N LEU A 171 -42.06 -10.32 -15.73
CA LEU A 171 -42.53 -8.95 -15.89
C LEU A 171 -43.88 -8.78 -15.19
N GLU A 172 -44.05 -7.70 -14.48
CA GLU A 172 -45.34 -7.38 -13.84
C GLU A 172 -46.48 -7.24 -14.89
N LYS A 173 -46.13 -6.73 -16.09
CA LYS A 173 -47.00 -6.67 -17.26
C LYS A 173 -46.18 -6.66 -18.54
N THR A 174 -46.76 -7.02 -19.67
CA THR A 174 -46.11 -7.13 -20.98
C THR A 174 -46.37 -5.93 -21.90
N GLU A 175 -47.29 -5.05 -21.55
CA GLU A 175 -47.63 -3.86 -22.32
C GLU A 175 -47.39 -2.60 -21.49
N PHE A 176 -46.71 -1.60 -22.04
CA PHE A 176 -46.35 -0.36 -21.38
C PHE A 176 -46.69 0.82 -22.25
N VAL A 177 -47.12 1.90 -21.63
CA VAL A 177 -47.29 3.20 -22.28
C VAL A 177 -45.99 3.98 -22.17
N ALA A 178 -45.69 4.83 -23.18
CA ALA A 178 -44.50 5.64 -23.15
C ALA A 178 -44.42 6.49 -21.86
N GLY A 179 -43.28 6.38 -21.13
CA GLY A 179 -43.05 7.04 -19.85
C GLY A 179 -43.39 6.17 -18.60
N GLU A 180 -43.99 5.00 -18.74
CA GLU A 180 -44.15 4.06 -17.63
C GLU A 180 -42.86 3.37 -17.27
N LYS A 181 -42.72 3.03 -15.96
CA LYS A 181 -41.60 2.21 -15.46
C LYS A 181 -41.92 0.74 -15.60
N ALA A 182 -41.08 -0.01 -16.27
CA ALA A 182 -41.14 -1.47 -16.26
C ALA A 182 -40.53 -2.01 -14.96
N LYS A 183 -41.21 -2.96 -14.33
CA LYS A 183 -40.68 -3.72 -13.20
C LYS A 183 -40.39 -5.15 -13.65
N ILE A 184 -39.18 -5.57 -13.44
CA ILE A 184 -38.72 -6.93 -13.66
C ILE A 184 -38.52 -7.54 -12.27
N GLN A 185 -39.12 -8.69 -12.04
CA GLN A 185 -38.87 -9.51 -10.87
C GLN A 185 -37.97 -10.68 -11.30
N PHE A 186 -37.01 -10.98 -10.49
CA PHE A 186 -36.17 -12.15 -10.71
C PHE A 186 -35.93 -12.90 -9.39
N GLU A 187 -35.73 -14.18 -9.51
CA GLU A 187 -35.27 -15.03 -8.42
C GLU A 187 -33.89 -15.60 -8.84
N ALA A 188 -32.94 -15.49 -7.95
CA ALA A 188 -31.63 -16.05 -8.13
C ALA A 188 -31.16 -16.68 -6.83
N ASN A 189 -30.33 -17.68 -6.91
CA ASN A 189 -29.77 -18.39 -5.78
C ASN A 189 -28.28 -18.62 -5.98
N ASP A 190 -27.54 -18.48 -4.92
CA ASP A 190 -26.18 -18.92 -4.79
C ASP A 190 -26.06 -19.64 -3.45
N ALA A 191 -25.79 -20.96 -3.52
CA ALA A 191 -25.86 -21.83 -2.35
C ALA A 191 -24.64 -21.68 -1.43
N ASP A 192 -23.51 -21.22 -1.97
CA ASP A 192 -22.24 -21.25 -1.28
C ASP A 192 -21.84 -19.86 -0.74
N SER A 193 -21.81 -18.82 -1.57
CA SER A 193 -21.41 -17.47 -1.16
C SER A 193 -22.55 -16.49 -0.96
N GLY A 194 -23.72 -16.77 -1.50
CA GLY A 194 -24.87 -15.88 -1.53
C GLY A 194 -24.76 -14.78 -2.59
N LEU A 195 -25.86 -14.07 -2.80
CA LEU A 195 -25.93 -12.94 -3.73
C LEU A 195 -25.41 -11.67 -3.05
N ARG A 196 -24.67 -10.85 -3.78
CA ARG A 196 -24.33 -9.49 -3.34
C ARG A 196 -25.38 -8.50 -3.83
N ASP A 197 -25.75 -7.56 -2.97
CA ASP A 197 -26.64 -6.41 -3.27
C ASP A 197 -25.98 -5.44 -4.24
#